data_14119f2c0ebb47a4f6753a61abd15f08
#
_entry.id   14119f2c0ebb47a4f6753a61abd15f08
#
_cell.length_a   1.000
_cell.length_b   1.000
_cell.length_c   1.000
_cell.angle_alpha   90.00
_cell.angle_beta   90.00
_cell.angle_gamma   90.00
#
_symmetry.space_group_name_H-M   'P 1'
#
loop_
_entity.id
_entity.type
_entity.pdbx_description
1 polymer ?
#
loop_
_entity_poly.entity_id
_entity_poly.type
_entity_poly.pdbx_seq_one_letter_code
_entity_poly.pdbx_strand_id
1 'polypeptide(L)'
;GELLGGYRSDYIHRGEKLGPNSVEGQISGGASLSDSWAVSGELFAIRNWQGRNFSQTTLHGELQYYLADECTAGLFVNGQWYDSCPLKTGVEPGLSLKWNPMPSWSFSGSFLYDSGQEGVYSQWGVTWQPLLCESVAMVNTVSLGFSHDYLGRNGLKELMVRTGARWAVSGSLRLEPFLGWYCGYGRDDFKKVVLGLWCSYVF
;
A
#
# COMPACT_ATOMS: atom_id res chain seq x y z
N GLY A 1 -8.06 -15.34 5.09
CA GLY A 1 -6.80 -14.72 4.68
C GLY A 1 -6.73 -14.47 3.17
N GLU A 2 -5.67 -13.83 2.73
CA GLU A 2 -5.43 -13.54 1.30
C GLU A 2 -3.95 -13.78 0.95
N LEU A 3 -3.71 -14.38 -0.20
CA LEU A 3 -2.39 -14.49 -0.83
C LEU A 3 -2.43 -13.68 -2.13
N LEU A 4 -1.50 -12.74 -2.29
CA LEU A 4 -1.37 -11.91 -3.48
C LEU A 4 0.00 -12.11 -4.11
N GLY A 5 0.05 -12.20 -5.43
CA GLY A 5 1.25 -12.12 -6.24
C GLY A 5 1.07 -11.12 -7.36
N GLY A 6 2.13 -10.43 -7.74
CA GLY A 6 1.99 -9.39 -8.74
C GLY A 6 3.27 -9.00 -9.45
N TYR A 7 3.08 -8.22 -10.51
CA TYR A 7 4.13 -7.58 -11.28
C TYR A 7 3.81 -6.10 -11.47
N ARG A 8 4.84 -5.27 -11.43
CA ARG A 8 4.76 -3.86 -11.84
C ARG A 8 6.00 -3.41 -12.61
N SER A 9 5.79 -2.54 -13.60
CA SER A 9 6.86 -2.04 -14.47
C SER A 9 7.89 -1.15 -13.75
N ASP A 10 7.48 -0.48 -12.69
CA ASP A 10 8.36 0.29 -11.78
C ASP A 10 7.85 0.14 -10.35
N TYR A 11 8.77 0.08 -9.38
CA TYR A 11 8.43 0.14 -7.97
C TYR A 11 8.76 1.51 -7.39
N ILE A 12 7.73 2.12 -6.83
CA ILE A 12 7.79 3.42 -6.18
C ILE A 12 7.30 3.24 -4.75
N HIS A 13 8.09 3.71 -3.80
CA HIS A 13 7.78 3.63 -2.38
C HIS A 13 7.99 4.99 -1.74
N ARG A 14 6.91 5.58 -1.22
CA ARG A 14 6.92 6.88 -0.53
C ARG A 14 7.64 7.97 -1.31
N GLY A 15 7.33 8.09 -2.61
CA GLY A 15 7.94 9.08 -3.49
C GLY A 15 9.39 8.81 -3.89
N GLU A 16 9.93 7.64 -3.57
CA GLU A 16 11.25 7.20 -4.04
C GLU A 16 11.08 6.11 -5.10
N LYS A 17 11.77 6.28 -6.23
CA LYS A 17 11.82 5.25 -7.27
C LYS A 17 12.90 4.23 -6.92
N LEU A 18 12.49 3.00 -6.60
CA LEU A 18 13.40 1.95 -6.13
C LEU A 18 13.84 0.99 -7.24
N GLY A 19 13.07 0.82 -8.30
CA GLY A 19 13.57 0.06 -9.45
C GLY A 19 12.50 -0.34 -10.46
N PRO A 20 12.94 -0.72 -11.68
CA PRO A 20 12.07 -1.21 -12.73
C PRO A 20 11.74 -2.69 -12.57
N ASN A 21 10.67 -3.16 -13.26
CA ASN A 21 10.33 -4.57 -13.44
C ASN A 21 10.38 -5.37 -12.14
N SER A 22 9.44 -5.11 -11.24
CA SER A 22 9.39 -5.75 -9.92
C SER A 22 8.32 -6.82 -9.86
N VAL A 23 8.63 -7.91 -9.17
CA VAL A 23 7.67 -8.92 -8.74
C VAL A 23 7.44 -8.81 -7.25
N GLU A 24 6.21 -9.03 -6.83
CA GLU A 24 5.82 -8.91 -5.44
C GLU A 24 4.95 -10.08 -4.99
N GLY A 25 4.98 -10.33 -3.71
CA GLY A 25 4.12 -11.29 -3.03
C GLY A 25 3.70 -10.78 -1.67
N GLN A 26 2.50 -11.15 -1.27
CA GLN A 26 1.93 -10.76 0.02
C GLN A 26 1.08 -11.90 0.55
N ILE A 27 1.16 -12.13 1.85
CA ILE A 27 0.22 -12.94 2.59
C ILE A 27 -0.34 -12.10 3.72
N SER A 28 -1.65 -12.09 3.87
CA SER A 28 -2.32 -11.32 4.91
C SER A 28 -3.45 -12.11 5.54
N GLY A 29 -3.80 -11.75 6.76
CA GLY A 29 -4.91 -12.33 7.49
C GLY A 29 -5.24 -11.52 8.73
N GLY A 30 -6.39 -11.83 9.33
CA GLY A 30 -6.85 -11.15 10.53
C GLY A 30 -7.94 -11.95 11.23
N ALA A 31 -8.24 -11.53 12.46
CA ALA A 31 -9.27 -12.11 13.30
C ALA A 31 -9.98 -11.01 14.10
N SER A 32 -11.29 -11.13 14.26
CA SER A 32 -12.03 -10.32 15.22
C SER A 32 -11.74 -10.83 16.63
N LEU A 33 -11.42 -9.91 17.53
CA LEU A 33 -11.20 -10.20 18.96
C LEU A 33 -12.50 -9.96 19.76
N SER A 34 -13.33 -9.04 19.29
CA SER A 34 -14.66 -8.72 19.82
C SER A 34 -15.45 -7.96 18.76
N ASP A 35 -16.65 -7.51 19.09
CA ASP A 35 -17.48 -6.66 18.19
C ASP A 35 -16.81 -5.34 17.82
N SER A 36 -15.93 -4.84 18.68
CA SER A 36 -15.26 -3.55 18.49
C SER A 36 -13.76 -3.66 18.14
N TRP A 37 -13.16 -4.83 18.25
CA TRP A 37 -11.72 -5.00 18.07
C TRP A 37 -11.38 -6.12 17.09
N ALA A 38 -10.40 -5.87 16.25
CA ALA A 38 -9.78 -6.87 15.38
C ALA A 38 -8.26 -6.73 15.37
N VAL A 39 -7.59 -7.79 14.98
CA VAL A 39 -6.15 -7.81 14.72
C VAL A 39 -5.91 -8.29 13.31
N SER A 40 -4.95 -7.67 12.62
CA SER A 40 -4.50 -8.10 11.31
C SER A 40 -2.98 -8.16 11.22
N GLY A 41 -2.50 -8.95 10.29
CA GLY A 41 -1.08 -9.07 9.99
C GLY A 41 -0.85 -9.31 8.50
N GLU A 42 0.31 -8.86 8.02
CA GLU A 42 0.71 -8.99 6.64
C GLU A 42 2.21 -9.18 6.53
N LEU A 43 2.62 -10.07 5.66
CA LEU A 43 3.99 -10.19 5.18
C LEU A 43 3.99 -9.85 3.70
N PHE A 44 4.72 -8.80 3.34
CA PHE A 44 4.93 -8.35 1.97
C PHE A 44 6.39 -8.49 1.58
N ALA A 45 6.65 -8.92 0.35
CA ALA A 45 7.99 -8.94 -0.22
C ALA A 45 7.94 -8.49 -1.68
N ILE A 46 8.94 -7.72 -2.09
CA ILE A 46 9.12 -7.29 -3.48
C ILE A 46 10.59 -7.37 -3.87
N ARG A 47 10.83 -7.71 -5.12
CA ARG A 47 12.17 -7.77 -5.71
C ARG A 47 12.16 -7.28 -7.14
N ASN A 48 13.20 -6.53 -7.52
CA ASN A 48 13.42 -6.18 -8.91
C ASN A 48 13.94 -7.38 -9.70
N TRP A 49 13.38 -7.55 -10.90
CA TRP A 49 13.82 -8.60 -11.84
C TRP A 49 15.03 -8.15 -12.69
N GLN A 50 15.11 -6.84 -13.00
CA GLN A 50 16.17 -6.26 -13.83
C GLN A 50 16.81 -5.05 -13.13
N GLY A 51 18.10 -4.88 -13.32
CA GLY A 51 18.87 -3.74 -12.78
C GLY A 51 19.54 -4.04 -11.45
N ARG A 52 19.53 -3.07 -10.53
CA ARG A 52 20.06 -3.26 -9.17
C ARG A 52 19.20 -4.32 -8.47
N ASN A 53 19.84 -5.27 -7.81
CA ASN A 53 19.18 -6.34 -7.05
C ASN A 53 18.48 -5.80 -5.80
N PHE A 54 17.56 -4.85 -5.98
CA PHE A 54 16.77 -4.29 -4.90
C PHE A 54 15.77 -5.33 -4.40
N SER A 55 15.66 -5.45 -3.09
CA SER A 55 14.55 -6.15 -2.44
C SER A 55 14.07 -5.38 -1.20
N GLN A 56 12.79 -5.53 -0.93
CA GLN A 56 12.15 -5.05 0.30
C GLN A 56 11.30 -6.16 0.87
N THR A 57 11.34 -6.33 2.18
CA THR A 57 10.41 -7.15 2.95
C THR A 57 9.77 -6.29 4.01
N THR A 58 8.46 -6.41 4.18
CA THR A 58 7.69 -5.71 5.22
C THR A 58 6.91 -6.72 6.02
N LEU A 59 7.02 -6.68 7.33
CA LEU A 59 6.11 -7.34 8.26
C LEU A 59 5.23 -6.26 8.91
N HIS A 60 3.93 -6.37 8.74
CA HIS A 60 2.94 -5.45 9.30
C HIS A 60 2.09 -6.19 10.34
N GLY A 61 1.81 -5.51 11.45
CA GLY A 61 0.84 -5.93 12.44
C GLY A 61 -0.01 -4.74 12.88
N GLU A 62 -1.33 -4.91 12.97
CA GLU A 62 -2.26 -3.84 13.29
C GLU A 62 -3.33 -4.31 14.28
N LEU A 63 -3.58 -3.51 15.31
CA LEU A 63 -4.73 -3.60 16.19
C LEU A 63 -5.75 -2.55 15.76
N GLN A 64 -6.95 -2.99 15.39
CA GLN A 64 -8.02 -2.18 14.83
C GLN A 64 -9.16 -2.01 15.84
N TYR A 65 -9.71 -0.80 15.91
CA TYR A 65 -10.90 -0.47 16.69
C TYR A 65 -11.98 0.09 15.76
N TYR A 66 -13.17 -0.52 15.79
CA TYR A 66 -14.33 -0.07 15.04
C TYR A 66 -15.01 1.07 15.79
N LEU A 67 -14.81 2.31 15.33
CA LEU A 67 -15.44 3.51 15.85
C LEU A 67 -16.93 3.55 15.48
N ALA A 68 -17.27 3.05 14.30
CA ALA A 68 -18.60 2.89 13.74
C ALA A 68 -18.54 1.81 12.65
N ASP A 69 -19.67 1.38 12.11
CA ASP A 69 -19.75 0.38 11.04
C ASP A 69 -18.91 0.78 9.81
N GLU A 70 -18.83 2.08 9.53
CA GLU A 70 -18.10 2.62 8.39
C GLU A 70 -16.70 3.13 8.74
N CYS A 71 -16.33 3.21 10.04
CA CYS A 71 -15.11 3.89 10.48
C CYS A 71 -14.26 3.01 11.39
N THR A 72 -13.00 2.82 11.01
CA THR A 72 -12.02 2.03 11.76
C THR A 72 -10.76 2.86 12.02
N ALA A 73 -10.29 2.89 13.25
CA ALA A 73 -8.97 3.40 13.62
C ALA A 73 -8.04 2.24 13.97
N GLY A 74 -6.75 2.39 13.72
CA GLY A 74 -5.77 1.34 13.98
C GLY A 74 -4.48 1.88 14.61
N LEU A 75 -3.85 1.02 15.41
CA LEU A 75 -2.47 1.13 15.86
C LEU A 75 -1.67 0.05 15.13
N PHE A 76 -0.63 0.43 14.42
CA PHE A 76 0.16 -0.54 13.68
C PHE A 76 1.66 -0.40 13.93
N VAL A 77 2.38 -1.47 13.62
CA VAL A 77 3.84 -1.50 13.56
C VAL A 77 4.25 -2.23 12.29
N ASN A 78 5.15 -1.60 11.53
CA ASN A 78 5.84 -2.23 10.41
C ASN A 78 7.29 -2.53 10.81
N GLY A 79 7.79 -3.72 10.44
CA GLY A 79 9.23 -3.97 10.31
C GLY A 79 9.57 -3.87 8.82
N GLN A 80 10.56 -3.06 8.48
CA GLN A 80 11.01 -2.84 7.09
C GLN A 80 12.44 -3.32 6.92
N TRP A 81 12.67 -4.19 5.96
CA TRP A 81 14.01 -4.67 5.58
C TRP A 81 14.25 -4.36 4.12
N TYR A 82 15.36 -3.68 3.86
CA TYR A 82 15.75 -3.27 2.52
C TYR A 82 17.12 -3.85 2.19
N ASP A 83 17.31 -4.27 0.94
CA ASP A 83 18.59 -4.66 0.38
C ASP A 83 18.86 -3.88 -0.91
N SER A 84 20.12 -3.44 -1.07
CA SER A 84 20.63 -2.76 -2.27
C SER A 84 19.89 -1.46 -2.65
N CYS A 85 19.41 -0.69 -1.67
CA CYS A 85 18.77 0.61 -1.90
C CYS A 85 19.21 1.68 -0.88
N PRO A 86 18.92 2.97 -1.13
CA PRO A 86 19.28 4.03 -0.21
C PRO A 86 18.46 4.07 1.09
N LEU A 87 17.37 3.31 1.18
CA LEU A 87 16.53 3.24 2.37
C LEU A 87 17.15 2.32 3.42
N LYS A 88 17.05 2.71 4.67
CA LYS A 88 17.59 1.96 5.80
C LYS A 88 16.49 1.08 6.40
N THR A 89 16.88 -0.12 6.81
CA THR A 89 16.03 -1.02 7.62
C THR A 89 15.60 -0.33 8.90
N GLY A 90 14.34 -0.50 9.28
CA GLY A 90 13.78 0.16 10.46
C GLY A 90 12.45 -0.42 10.91
N VAL A 91 11.95 0.15 12.00
CA VAL A 91 10.63 -0.13 12.56
C VAL A 91 9.79 1.13 12.46
N GLU A 92 8.51 0.95 12.13
CA GLU A 92 7.59 2.05 11.85
C GLU A 92 6.30 1.87 12.67
N PRO A 93 6.27 2.37 13.92
CA PRO A 93 5.02 2.51 14.64
C PRO A 93 4.15 3.60 13.99
N GLY A 94 2.83 3.38 13.98
CA GLY A 94 1.94 4.32 13.34
C GLY A 94 0.47 4.18 13.72
N LEU A 95 -0.31 5.09 13.17
CA LEU A 95 -1.76 5.19 13.30
C LEU A 95 -2.40 5.06 11.93
N SER A 96 -3.54 4.39 11.84
CA SER A 96 -4.36 4.31 10.65
C SER A 96 -5.77 4.78 10.91
N LEU A 97 -6.42 5.28 9.86
CA LEU A 97 -7.83 5.60 9.83
C LEU A 97 -8.41 5.12 8.50
N LYS A 98 -9.53 4.43 8.55
CA LYS A 98 -10.29 4.03 7.38
C LYS A 98 -11.76 4.39 7.56
N TRP A 99 -12.34 5.05 6.55
CA TRP A 99 -13.74 5.44 6.53
C TRP A 99 -14.39 5.05 5.20
N ASN A 100 -15.45 4.27 5.26
CA ASN A 100 -16.18 3.74 4.10
C ASN A 100 -17.63 4.27 4.11
N PRO A 101 -17.89 5.56 3.79
CA PRO A 101 -19.22 6.16 3.92
C PRO A 101 -20.25 5.54 2.98
N MET A 102 -19.80 4.89 1.93
CA MET A 102 -20.63 4.20 0.94
C MET A 102 -19.91 2.95 0.45
N PRO A 103 -20.62 1.90 -0.03
CA PRO A 103 -19.99 0.64 -0.45
C PRO A 103 -18.90 0.79 -1.53
N SER A 104 -19.01 1.82 -2.37
CA SER A 104 -18.05 2.08 -3.46
C SER A 104 -16.95 3.08 -3.10
N TRP A 105 -16.97 3.70 -1.91
CA TRP A 105 -16.00 4.72 -1.51
C TRP A 105 -15.26 4.32 -0.25
N SER A 106 -13.96 4.48 -0.27
CA SER A 106 -13.08 4.31 0.89
C SER A 106 -12.12 5.47 1.01
N PHE A 107 -12.05 6.09 2.17
CA PHE A 107 -11.06 7.08 2.56
C PHE A 107 -10.09 6.41 3.52
N SER A 108 -8.80 6.59 3.31
CA SER A 108 -7.77 6.02 4.18
C SER A 108 -6.74 7.07 4.55
N GLY A 109 -6.23 6.99 5.75
CA GLY A 109 -5.13 7.81 6.23
C GLY A 109 -4.20 6.99 7.09
N SER A 110 -2.92 7.28 7.02
CA SER A 110 -1.92 6.72 7.93
C SER A 110 -0.88 7.77 8.30
N PHE A 111 -0.35 7.63 9.49
CA PHE A 111 0.73 8.44 10.02
C PHE A 111 1.70 7.52 10.74
N LEU A 112 2.99 7.61 10.45
CA LEU A 112 4.01 6.75 11.03
C LEU A 112 5.32 7.50 11.27
N TYR A 113 6.09 7.00 12.22
CA TYR A 113 7.49 7.35 12.40
C TYR A 113 8.37 6.21 11.87
N ASP A 114 9.29 6.52 10.97
CA ASP A 114 10.24 5.57 10.41
C ASP A 114 11.59 5.72 11.15
N SER A 115 11.95 4.73 11.96
CA SER A 115 13.20 4.75 12.71
C SER A 115 14.43 4.58 11.83
N GLY A 116 14.29 3.95 10.67
CA GLY A 116 15.39 3.78 9.71
C GLY A 116 15.75 5.09 9.01
N GLN A 117 14.76 5.88 8.64
CA GLN A 117 14.92 7.17 7.98
C GLN A 117 14.91 8.36 8.95
N GLU A 118 14.64 8.11 10.24
CA GLU A 118 14.56 9.12 11.33
C GLU A 118 13.57 10.24 11.00
N GLY A 119 12.40 9.88 10.45
CA GLY A 119 11.44 10.87 9.99
C GLY A 119 10.01 10.38 10.07
N VAL A 120 9.08 11.30 9.88
CA VAL A 120 7.64 11.05 9.88
C VAL A 120 7.13 11.01 8.45
N TYR A 121 6.23 10.07 8.18
CA TYR A 121 5.52 9.98 6.92
C TYR A 121 4.02 9.82 7.17
N SER A 122 3.21 10.50 6.37
CA SER A 122 1.77 10.31 6.35
C SER A 122 1.27 10.14 4.93
N GLN A 123 0.28 9.29 4.77
CA GLN A 123 -0.37 9.04 3.49
C GLN A 123 -1.89 9.13 3.64
N TRP A 124 -2.53 9.80 2.68
CA TRP A 124 -3.97 10.00 2.63
C TRP A 124 -4.49 9.57 1.26
N GLY A 125 -5.53 8.79 1.23
CA GLY A 125 -6.04 8.23 0.00
C GLY A 125 -7.56 8.20 -0.08
N VAL A 126 -8.05 8.25 -1.31
CA VAL A 126 -9.45 8.03 -1.66
C VAL A 126 -9.49 6.95 -2.72
N THR A 127 -10.29 5.94 -2.49
CA THR A 127 -10.54 4.88 -3.47
C THR A 127 -12.02 4.82 -3.82
N TRP A 128 -12.31 4.81 -5.12
CA TRP A 128 -13.65 4.64 -5.66
C TRP A 128 -13.71 3.34 -6.46
N GLN A 129 -14.64 2.44 -6.07
CA GLN A 129 -14.76 1.08 -6.62
C GLN A 129 -16.19 0.81 -7.12
N PRO A 130 -16.63 1.41 -8.24
CA PRO A 130 -17.94 1.10 -8.81
C PRO A 130 -17.94 -0.30 -9.43
N LEU A 131 -19.00 -1.05 -9.20
CA LEU A 131 -19.27 -2.29 -9.92
C LEU A 131 -19.66 -1.98 -11.36
N LEU A 132 -19.01 -2.63 -12.32
CA LEU A 132 -19.37 -2.60 -13.73
C LEU A 132 -20.33 -3.75 -14.08
N CYS A 133 -20.12 -4.90 -13.44
CA CYS A 133 -21.01 -6.06 -13.49
C CYS A 133 -20.74 -6.94 -12.24
N GLU A 134 -21.42 -8.06 -12.10
CA GLU A 134 -21.31 -8.94 -10.92
C GLU A 134 -19.88 -9.42 -10.63
N SER A 135 -19.04 -9.56 -11.64
CA SER A 135 -17.67 -10.08 -11.51
C SER A 135 -16.58 -9.03 -11.72
N VAL A 136 -16.92 -7.80 -12.11
CA VAL A 136 -15.91 -6.76 -12.42
C VAL A 136 -16.24 -5.47 -11.72
N ALA A 137 -15.26 -4.95 -10.98
CA ALA A 137 -15.27 -3.60 -10.42
C ALA A 137 -14.13 -2.77 -10.98
N MET A 138 -14.34 -1.49 -11.22
CA MET A 138 -13.23 -0.55 -11.39
C MET A 138 -12.61 -0.25 -10.02
N VAL A 139 -11.30 0.00 -9.99
CA VAL A 139 -10.59 0.45 -8.79
C VAL A 139 -9.83 1.71 -9.13
N ASN A 140 -10.30 2.85 -8.65
CA ASN A 140 -9.68 4.14 -8.89
C ASN A 140 -9.20 4.70 -7.55
N THR A 141 -7.90 4.98 -7.45
CA THR A 141 -7.29 5.48 -6.22
C THR A 141 -6.51 6.75 -6.49
N VAL A 142 -6.69 7.74 -5.65
CA VAL A 142 -5.82 8.93 -5.57
C VAL A 142 -5.25 8.96 -4.18
N SER A 143 -3.93 9.12 -4.05
CA SER A 143 -3.28 9.27 -2.75
C SER A 143 -2.20 10.34 -2.76
N LEU A 144 -2.01 10.96 -1.59
CA LEU A 144 -1.00 11.97 -1.30
C LEU A 144 -0.15 11.47 -0.13
N GLY A 145 1.16 11.56 -0.28
CA GLY A 145 2.12 11.31 0.79
C GLY A 145 2.83 12.59 1.22
N PHE A 146 2.95 12.78 2.53
CA PHE A 146 3.66 13.91 3.12
C PHE A 146 4.75 13.40 4.06
N SER A 147 5.83 14.16 4.14
CA SER A 147 6.96 13.84 5.01
C SER A 147 7.33 15.00 5.92
N HIS A 148 7.87 14.68 7.08
CA HIS A 148 8.56 15.61 7.98
C HIS A 148 9.86 14.94 8.41
N ASP A 149 10.98 15.57 8.02
CA ASP A 149 12.36 15.07 8.17
C ASP A 149 12.65 13.69 7.55
N TYR A 150 11.69 13.15 6.81
CA TYR A 150 11.84 11.87 6.10
C TYR A 150 12.82 12.04 4.93
N LEU A 151 13.98 11.37 5.02
CA LEU A 151 15.12 11.56 4.10
C LEU A 151 15.58 13.03 4.00
N GLY A 152 15.48 13.77 5.11
CA GLY A 152 15.86 15.17 5.19
C GLY A 152 14.96 16.14 4.42
N ARG A 153 13.71 15.77 4.17
CA ARG A 153 12.73 16.59 3.43
C ARG A 153 11.41 16.73 4.17
N ASN A 154 10.76 17.87 3.93
CA ASN A 154 9.46 18.24 4.48
C ASN A 154 8.46 18.57 3.37
N GLY A 155 7.17 18.28 3.63
CA GLY A 155 6.07 18.62 2.73
C GLY A 155 5.59 17.46 1.86
N LEU A 156 5.02 17.80 0.70
CA LEU A 156 4.48 16.80 -0.23
C LEU A 156 5.61 15.91 -0.78
N LYS A 157 5.48 14.62 -0.60
CA LYS A 157 6.46 13.60 -0.98
C LYS A 157 6.04 12.81 -2.22
N GLU A 158 4.75 12.52 -2.34
CA GLU A 158 4.23 11.82 -3.51
C GLU A 158 2.77 12.17 -3.81
N LEU A 159 2.41 12.06 -5.08
CA LEU A 159 1.05 11.97 -5.57
C LEU A 159 0.95 10.72 -6.44
N MET A 160 -0.04 9.89 -6.16
CA MET A 160 -0.38 8.72 -6.97
C MET A 160 -1.83 8.81 -7.45
N VAL A 161 -2.04 8.54 -8.73
CA VAL A 161 -3.34 8.28 -9.32
C VAL A 161 -3.28 6.90 -9.98
N ARG A 162 -4.12 5.97 -9.54
CA ARG A 162 -4.18 4.62 -10.09
C ARG A 162 -5.59 4.29 -10.54
N THR A 163 -5.71 3.65 -11.69
CA THR A 163 -6.95 3.05 -12.18
C THR A 163 -6.70 1.60 -12.55
N GLY A 164 -7.65 0.73 -12.27
CA GLY A 164 -7.57 -0.69 -12.57
C GLY A 164 -8.96 -1.30 -12.71
N ALA A 165 -8.99 -2.57 -13.07
CA ALA A 165 -10.20 -3.37 -13.09
C ALA A 165 -9.97 -4.63 -12.26
N ARG A 166 -10.74 -4.83 -11.20
CA ARG A 166 -10.72 -6.04 -10.39
C ARG A 166 -11.74 -7.02 -10.93
N TRP A 167 -11.25 -8.12 -11.45
CA TRP A 167 -12.07 -9.20 -12.00
C TRP A 167 -12.07 -10.40 -11.05
N ALA A 168 -13.23 -10.75 -10.51
CA ALA A 168 -13.47 -11.98 -9.77
C ALA A 168 -13.63 -13.14 -10.78
N VAL A 169 -12.53 -13.88 -11.01
CA VAL A 169 -12.49 -15.03 -11.92
C VAL A 169 -13.25 -16.22 -11.30
N SER A 170 -13.21 -16.34 -9.99
CA SER A 170 -13.98 -17.30 -9.19
C SER A 170 -14.30 -16.72 -7.81
N GLY A 171 -14.95 -17.47 -6.94
CA GLY A 171 -15.23 -17.06 -5.56
C GLY A 171 -13.97 -16.71 -4.76
N SER A 172 -12.84 -17.32 -5.09
CA SER A 172 -11.57 -17.13 -4.38
C SER A 172 -10.50 -16.40 -5.20
N LEU A 173 -10.55 -16.45 -6.54
CA LEU A 173 -9.48 -15.92 -7.40
C LEU A 173 -9.87 -14.59 -8.01
N ARG A 174 -8.99 -13.59 -7.88
CA ARG A 174 -9.16 -12.25 -8.46
C ARG A 174 -7.94 -11.86 -9.28
N LEU A 175 -8.16 -11.14 -10.38
CA LEU A 175 -7.13 -10.50 -11.19
C LEU A 175 -7.37 -8.99 -11.19
N GLU A 176 -6.31 -8.20 -11.07
CA GLU A 176 -6.39 -6.74 -11.09
C GLU A 176 -5.26 -6.15 -11.94
N PRO A 177 -5.45 -6.01 -13.27
CA PRO A 177 -4.59 -5.15 -14.07
C PRO A 177 -4.81 -3.69 -13.70
N PHE A 178 -3.72 -2.92 -13.64
CA PHE A 178 -3.80 -1.51 -13.31
C PHE A 178 -2.81 -0.64 -14.09
N LEU A 179 -3.16 0.62 -14.19
CA LEU A 179 -2.33 1.72 -14.67
C LEU A 179 -2.22 2.75 -13.54
N GLY A 180 -1.01 3.13 -13.18
CA GLY A 180 -0.75 4.17 -12.18
C GLY A 180 0.09 5.30 -12.76
N TRP A 181 -0.24 6.54 -12.37
CA TRP A 181 0.59 7.70 -12.58
C TRP A 181 1.10 8.19 -11.22
N TYR A 182 2.41 8.33 -11.14
CA TYR A 182 3.11 8.68 -9.91
C TYR A 182 3.95 9.93 -10.13
N CYS A 183 3.86 10.89 -9.21
CA CYS A 183 4.80 11.98 -9.04
C CYS A 183 5.50 11.79 -7.70
N GLY A 184 6.82 11.66 -7.73
CA GLY A 184 7.65 11.69 -6.54
C GLY A 184 8.31 13.07 -6.42
N TYR A 185 8.29 13.62 -5.22
CA TYR A 185 8.95 14.86 -4.82
C TYR A 185 10.05 14.52 -3.80
N GLY A 186 10.85 13.52 -4.17
CA GLY A 186 11.84 12.92 -3.33
C GLY A 186 13.25 13.51 -3.51
N ARG A 187 14.24 12.62 -3.47
CA ARG A 187 15.64 12.95 -3.71
C ARG A 187 15.86 13.44 -5.14
N ASP A 188 15.17 12.79 -6.08
CA ASP A 188 15.09 13.19 -7.47
C ASP A 188 13.60 13.28 -7.83
N ASP A 189 13.13 14.47 -8.18
CA ASP A 189 11.74 14.65 -8.62
C ASP A 189 11.48 13.85 -9.90
N PHE A 190 10.41 13.10 -9.94
CA PHE A 190 10.06 12.29 -11.10
C PHE A 190 8.56 12.23 -11.36
N LYS A 191 8.23 11.91 -12.61
CA LYS A 191 6.88 11.51 -13.04
C LYS A 191 6.98 10.19 -13.77
N LYS A 192 6.16 9.22 -13.38
CA LYS A 192 6.19 7.88 -13.94
C LYS A 192 4.79 7.32 -14.18
N VAL A 193 4.66 6.59 -15.28
CA VAL A 193 3.53 5.70 -15.54
C VAL A 193 3.97 4.29 -15.18
N VAL A 194 3.18 3.62 -14.37
CA VAL A 194 3.41 2.24 -13.89
C VAL A 194 2.28 1.37 -14.37
N LEU A 195 2.62 0.28 -15.03
CA LEU A 195 1.70 -0.78 -15.39
C LEU A 195 1.90 -1.95 -14.45
N GLY A 196 0.83 -2.61 -14.06
CA GLY A 196 0.94 -3.79 -13.22
C GLY A 196 -0.24 -4.73 -13.37
N LEU A 197 -0.04 -5.92 -12.82
CA LEU A 197 -1.04 -6.97 -12.72
C LEU A 197 -0.91 -7.62 -11.36
N TRP A 198 -2.01 -7.68 -10.62
CA TRP A 198 -2.11 -8.45 -9.39
C TRP A 198 -3.04 -9.65 -9.58
N CYS A 199 -2.66 -10.73 -8.94
CA CYS A 199 -3.45 -11.95 -8.82
C CYS A 199 -3.59 -12.25 -7.33
N SER A 200 -4.81 -12.34 -6.81
CA SER A 200 -5.03 -12.67 -5.40
C SER A 200 -5.95 -13.88 -5.25
N TYR A 201 -5.66 -14.66 -4.21
CA TYR A 201 -6.43 -15.81 -3.78
C TYR A 201 -6.89 -15.61 -2.33
N VAL A 202 -8.21 -15.65 -2.12
CA VAL A 202 -8.85 -15.51 -0.80
C VAL A 202 -9.22 -16.90 -0.27
N PHE A 203 -8.84 -17.21 0.98
CA PHE A 203 -9.11 -18.50 1.64
C PHE A 203 -9.65 -18.35 3.06
#